data_7237fe31be76baff2e5e160e3e916fed
#
_entry.id   7237fe31be76baff2e5e160e3e916fed
#
_cell.length_a   1.000
_cell.length_b   1.000
_cell.length_c   1.000
_cell.angle_alpha   90.00
_cell.angle_beta   90.00
_cell.angle_gamma   90.00
#
_symmetry.space_group_name_H-M   'P 1'
#
loop_
_entity.id
_entity.type
_entity.pdbx_description
1 polymer ?
#
loop_
_entity_poly.entity_id
_entity_poly.type
_entity_poly.pdbx_seq_one_letter_code
_entity_poly.pdbx_strand_id
1 'polypeptide(L)'
;LLFEEDDEHRLMINVSRGPLSIYSNVFEGGLEPTVVIADFPLRWTVAGMGRLYDVGINAVISSQRAIPAQLLEPKLKNRSRLHYMMANIDASHWPGDNNWALLLDPDGFVAEGSGDNFFIIKDGVIITPEPRNILRGISRAYIFELAEHLNLKCIEKNIEPYDVMMADEAFMTATPFCMIPVTQINGQNIGEAKLGPITRCLLDQWGKNVDVDIVAQIKKWNKSTPGSDKSSPSPYQFS
;
A
#
# COMPACT_ATOMS: atom_id res chain seq x y z
N LEU A 1 3.05 7.05 28.43
CA LEU A 1 3.61 7.49 27.13
C LEU A 1 3.25 6.46 26.08
N LEU A 2 2.80 6.91 24.90
CA LEU A 2 2.43 6.04 23.77
C LEU A 2 3.67 5.56 22.99
N PHE A 3 4.79 6.29 23.10
CA PHE A 3 6.02 6.08 22.36
C PHE A 3 7.09 5.48 23.27
N GLU A 4 7.85 4.54 22.72
CA GLU A 4 9.12 4.05 23.27
C GLU A 4 10.29 4.81 22.60
N GLU A 5 11.49 4.71 23.17
CA GLU A 5 12.66 5.47 22.72
C GLU A 5 13.04 5.19 21.24
N ASP A 6 12.77 3.97 20.77
CA ASP A 6 13.09 3.50 19.41
C ASP A 6 11.88 3.61 18.43
N ASP A 7 10.81 4.31 18.80
CA ASP A 7 9.63 4.41 17.93
C ASP A 7 9.81 5.45 16.83
N GLU A 8 9.39 5.06 15.62
CA GLU A 8 9.14 5.98 14.53
C GLU A 8 7.72 6.54 14.60
N HIS A 9 7.55 7.78 14.17
CA HIS A 9 6.29 8.50 14.19
C HIS A 9 5.49 8.28 12.91
N ARG A 10 4.22 7.94 13.04
CA ARG A 10 3.25 7.94 11.96
C ARG A 10 2.33 9.15 12.09
N LEU A 11 2.63 10.20 11.36
CA LEU A 11 1.77 11.38 11.29
C LEU A 11 0.61 11.16 10.31
N MET A 12 -0.59 11.52 10.74
CA MET A 12 -1.79 11.52 9.92
C MET A 12 -2.44 12.89 9.94
N ILE A 13 -2.47 13.56 8.80
CA ILE A 13 -3.10 14.85 8.62
C ILE A 13 -4.45 14.64 7.93
N ASN A 14 -5.53 15.05 8.58
CA ASN A 14 -6.88 15.04 8.02
C ASN A 14 -7.39 16.47 7.90
N VAL A 15 -7.89 16.79 6.72
CA VAL A 15 -8.51 18.10 6.46
C VAL A 15 -9.96 17.84 6.07
N SER A 16 -10.90 18.33 6.84
CA SER A 16 -12.31 18.33 6.47
C SER A 16 -12.73 19.72 6.00
N ARG A 17 -13.77 19.77 5.15
CA ARG A 17 -14.34 21.02 4.65
C ARG A 17 -14.86 21.93 5.76
N GLY A 18 -15.17 21.38 6.95
CA GLY A 18 -15.91 22.06 8.00
C GLY A 18 -17.44 22.01 7.79
N PRO A 19 -18.22 22.84 8.46
CA PRO A 19 -19.66 22.89 8.35
C PRO A 19 -20.13 23.18 6.92
N LEU A 20 -21.31 22.67 6.55
CA LEU A 20 -21.93 23.02 5.28
C LEU A 20 -22.43 24.45 5.29
N SER A 21 -22.43 25.10 4.12
CA SER A 21 -22.85 26.51 3.97
C SER A 21 -24.30 26.78 4.41
N ILE A 22 -25.16 25.75 4.40
CA ILE A 22 -26.52 25.84 4.93
C ILE A 22 -26.58 26.16 6.43
N TYR A 23 -25.50 25.90 7.16
CA TYR A 23 -25.36 26.18 8.60
C TYR A 23 -24.59 27.48 8.91
N SER A 24 -24.30 28.31 7.90
CA SER A 24 -23.50 29.53 8.08
C SER A 24 -24.04 30.51 9.14
N ASN A 25 -25.36 30.50 9.37
CA ASN A 25 -26.02 31.34 10.37
C ASN A 25 -26.04 30.72 11.77
N VAL A 26 -25.58 29.46 11.91
CA VAL A 26 -25.63 28.70 13.18
C VAL A 26 -24.27 28.72 13.89
N PHE A 27 -23.20 28.74 13.11
CA PHE A 27 -21.84 28.66 13.63
C PHE A 27 -21.18 30.07 13.71
N GLU A 28 -20.89 30.53 14.93
CA GLU A 28 -20.03 31.67 15.14
C GLU A 28 -18.61 31.32 14.69
N GLY A 29 -17.99 32.13 13.85
CA GLY A 29 -16.62 31.88 13.34
C GLY A 29 -16.54 31.36 11.89
N GLY A 30 -17.68 31.23 11.21
CA GLY A 30 -17.72 30.92 9.78
C GLY A 30 -17.54 29.44 9.41
N LEU A 31 -17.20 29.18 8.14
CA LEU A 31 -17.14 27.84 7.53
C LEU A 31 -15.69 27.39 7.35
N GLU A 32 -14.88 27.52 8.39
CA GLU A 32 -13.48 27.17 8.33
C GLU A 32 -13.25 25.64 8.23
N PRO A 33 -12.27 25.18 7.45
CA PRO A 33 -11.88 23.78 7.45
C PRO A 33 -11.37 23.35 8.83
N THR A 34 -11.66 22.10 9.19
CA THR A 34 -11.05 21.50 10.39
C THR A 34 -9.83 20.68 9.98
N VAL A 35 -8.70 20.99 10.61
CA VAL A 35 -7.45 20.22 10.43
C VAL A 35 -7.18 19.42 11.71
N VAL A 36 -7.04 18.11 11.55
CA VAL A 36 -6.66 17.21 12.65
C VAL A 36 -5.33 16.55 12.29
N ILE A 37 -4.35 16.74 13.17
CA ILE A 37 -3.06 16.07 13.09
C ILE A 37 -3.02 15.03 14.21
N ALA A 38 -2.88 13.76 13.83
CA ALA A 38 -2.74 12.66 14.77
C ALA A 38 -1.36 12.02 14.61
N ASP A 39 -0.76 11.64 15.71
CA ASP A 39 0.55 11.02 15.79
C ASP A 39 0.47 9.70 16.54
N PHE A 40 1.00 8.63 15.92
CA PHE A 40 1.00 7.27 16.46
C PHE A 40 2.37 6.62 16.31
N PRO A 41 2.73 5.67 17.19
CA PRO A 41 3.87 4.80 16.94
C PRO A 41 3.69 4.02 15.62
N LEU A 42 4.65 4.13 14.69
CA LEU A 42 4.59 3.44 13.40
C LEU A 42 4.50 1.91 13.58
N ARG A 43 5.15 1.37 14.61
CA ARG A 43 5.10 -0.07 14.94
C ARG A 43 3.68 -0.61 15.09
N TRP A 44 2.71 0.18 15.56
CA TRP A 44 1.31 -0.26 15.67
C TRP A 44 0.69 -0.61 14.32
N THR A 45 1.23 -0.05 13.25
CA THR A 45 0.75 -0.32 11.90
C THR A 45 1.48 -1.48 11.26
N VAL A 46 2.80 -1.59 11.47
CA VAL A 46 3.64 -2.47 10.64
C VAL A 46 4.21 -3.69 11.37
N ALA A 47 4.11 -3.76 12.70
CA ALA A 47 4.71 -4.88 13.45
C ALA A 47 4.18 -6.24 12.95
N GLY A 48 2.88 -6.39 12.69
CA GLY A 48 2.32 -7.63 12.15
C GLY A 48 2.76 -7.99 10.72
N MET A 49 3.41 -7.05 10.01
CA MET A 49 3.81 -7.24 8.61
C MET A 49 5.22 -7.82 8.45
N GLY A 50 5.98 -7.98 9.55
CA GLY A 50 7.39 -8.39 9.48
C GLY A 50 7.64 -9.66 8.69
N ARG A 51 6.76 -10.67 8.82
CA ARG A 51 6.87 -11.93 8.09
C ARG A 51 6.60 -11.81 6.58
N LEU A 52 5.87 -10.77 6.14
CA LEU A 52 5.57 -10.59 4.72
C LEU A 52 6.81 -10.32 3.87
N TYR A 53 7.90 -9.87 4.46
CA TYR A 53 9.17 -9.76 3.74
C TYR A 53 9.81 -11.12 3.42
N ASP A 54 9.36 -12.19 4.08
CA ASP A 54 9.83 -13.56 3.83
C ASP A 54 8.87 -14.34 2.92
N VAL A 55 7.55 -14.26 3.21
CA VAL A 55 6.54 -15.06 2.51
C VAL A 55 5.82 -14.29 1.40
N GLY A 56 5.81 -12.97 1.46
CA GLY A 56 5.09 -12.09 0.52
C GLY A 56 3.58 -12.07 0.70
N ILE A 57 2.94 -11.27 -0.14
CA ILE A 57 1.49 -11.09 -0.22
C ILE A 57 0.92 -11.99 -1.31
N ASN A 58 -0.27 -12.55 -1.09
CA ASN A 58 -1.15 -13.03 -2.14
C ASN A 58 -2.09 -11.87 -2.55
N ALA A 59 -1.85 -11.26 -3.70
CA ALA A 59 -2.73 -10.25 -4.26
C ALA A 59 -4.01 -10.91 -4.77
N VAL A 60 -5.15 -10.56 -4.19
CA VAL A 60 -6.46 -11.12 -4.58
C VAL A 60 -7.20 -10.08 -5.41
N ILE A 61 -7.46 -10.42 -6.68
CA ILE A 61 -8.29 -9.58 -7.53
C ILE A 61 -9.73 -9.64 -7.02
N SER A 62 -10.18 -8.49 -6.50
CA SER A 62 -11.53 -8.34 -5.97
C SER A 62 -12.57 -8.18 -7.08
N SER A 63 -13.83 -8.54 -6.77
CA SER A 63 -15.00 -8.19 -7.59
C SER A 63 -15.26 -6.68 -7.64
N GLN A 64 -14.80 -5.94 -6.63
CA GLN A 64 -14.86 -4.47 -6.60
C GLN A 64 -13.89 -3.86 -7.60
N ARG A 65 -14.32 -2.77 -8.22
CA ARG A 65 -13.48 -1.99 -9.15
C ARG A 65 -13.00 -0.71 -8.49
N ALA A 66 -11.82 -0.26 -8.90
CA ALA A 66 -11.36 1.08 -8.58
C ALA A 66 -12.37 2.11 -9.11
N ILE A 67 -12.63 3.14 -8.33
CA ILE A 67 -13.53 4.21 -8.76
C ILE A 67 -12.81 5.03 -9.84
N PRO A 68 -13.36 5.13 -11.05
CA PRO A 68 -12.70 5.87 -12.12
C PRO A 68 -12.72 7.37 -11.87
N ALA A 69 -11.73 8.07 -12.44
CA ALA A 69 -11.54 9.51 -12.26
C ALA A 69 -12.77 10.36 -12.68
N GLN A 70 -13.63 9.83 -13.54
CA GLN A 70 -14.88 10.50 -13.93
C GLN A 70 -15.91 10.58 -12.79
N LEU A 71 -15.84 9.68 -11.81
CA LEU A 71 -16.78 9.62 -10.69
C LEU A 71 -16.21 10.24 -9.41
N LEU A 72 -14.96 9.96 -9.12
CA LEU A 72 -14.25 10.49 -7.95
C LEU A 72 -12.77 10.61 -8.28
N GLU A 73 -12.21 11.80 -8.14
CA GLU A 73 -10.80 12.06 -8.42
C GLU A 73 -9.88 11.20 -7.51
N PRO A 74 -9.18 10.20 -8.06
CA PRO A 74 -8.39 9.27 -7.25
C PRO A 74 -7.15 9.92 -6.62
N LYS A 75 -6.68 11.06 -7.15
CA LYS A 75 -5.57 11.82 -6.56
C LYS A 75 -5.93 12.45 -5.22
N LEU A 76 -7.23 12.60 -4.91
CA LEU A 76 -7.70 13.02 -3.60
C LEU A 76 -7.71 11.83 -2.64
N LYS A 77 -6.79 11.84 -1.68
CA LYS A 77 -6.75 10.80 -0.63
C LYS A 77 -7.90 10.99 0.37
N ASN A 78 -9.13 10.75 -0.12
CA ASN A 78 -10.32 10.91 0.71
C ASN A 78 -10.49 9.78 1.73
N ARG A 79 -11.35 10.01 2.74
CA ARG A 79 -11.65 9.04 3.81
C ARG A 79 -12.84 8.13 3.51
N SER A 80 -13.61 8.42 2.47
CA SER A 80 -14.70 7.55 2.03
C SER A 80 -14.13 6.35 1.27
N ARG A 81 -13.88 5.26 1.98
CA ARG A 81 -13.12 4.10 1.48
C ARG A 81 -13.95 2.81 1.48
N LEU A 82 -15.26 2.94 1.35
CA LEU A 82 -16.16 1.78 1.44
C LEU A 82 -15.88 0.72 0.35
N HIS A 83 -15.57 1.15 -0.88
CA HIS A 83 -15.22 0.23 -1.97
C HIS A 83 -13.95 -0.57 -1.69
N TYR A 84 -12.96 0.04 -1.04
CA TYR A 84 -11.76 -0.69 -0.58
C TYR A 84 -12.08 -1.66 0.55
N MET A 85 -13.00 -1.29 1.45
CA MET A 85 -13.45 -2.17 2.52
C MET A 85 -14.13 -3.42 1.92
N MET A 86 -15.00 -3.25 0.94
CA MET A 86 -15.65 -4.36 0.24
C MET A 86 -14.63 -5.25 -0.47
N ALA A 87 -13.62 -4.66 -1.10
CA ALA A 87 -12.53 -5.41 -1.73
C ALA A 87 -11.72 -6.23 -0.71
N ASN A 88 -11.47 -5.68 0.48
CA ASN A 88 -10.77 -6.39 1.55
C ASN A 88 -11.60 -7.54 2.13
N ILE A 89 -12.94 -7.37 2.22
CA ILE A 89 -13.83 -8.47 2.60
C ILE A 89 -13.73 -9.60 1.57
N ASP A 90 -13.77 -9.30 0.27
CA ASP A 90 -13.57 -10.32 -0.77
C ASP A 90 -12.24 -11.07 -0.57
N ALA A 91 -11.16 -10.33 -0.37
CA ALA A 91 -9.83 -10.92 -0.18
C ALA A 91 -9.75 -11.78 1.10
N SER A 92 -10.47 -11.41 2.15
CA SER A 92 -10.46 -12.15 3.43
C SER A 92 -11.10 -13.54 3.34
N HIS A 93 -11.91 -13.81 2.31
CA HIS A 93 -12.51 -15.13 2.08
C HIS A 93 -11.54 -16.14 1.44
N TRP A 94 -10.37 -15.69 0.98
CA TRP A 94 -9.36 -16.60 0.42
C TRP A 94 -8.60 -17.33 1.55
N PRO A 95 -8.18 -18.58 1.31
CA PRO A 95 -7.37 -19.31 2.29
C PRO A 95 -6.04 -18.62 2.59
N GLY A 96 -5.64 -18.63 3.86
CA GLY A 96 -4.41 -17.97 4.32
C GLY A 96 -4.68 -16.61 4.95
N ASP A 97 -3.64 -15.97 5.43
CA ASP A 97 -3.71 -14.74 6.21
C ASP A 97 -2.87 -13.58 5.62
N ASN A 98 -2.27 -13.82 4.44
CA ASN A 98 -1.49 -12.82 3.70
C ASN A 98 -2.22 -12.31 2.43
N ASN A 99 -3.56 -12.41 2.40
CA ASN A 99 -4.37 -11.98 1.28
C ASN A 99 -4.64 -10.47 1.34
N TRP A 100 -4.26 -9.76 0.29
CA TRP A 100 -4.49 -8.32 0.14
C TRP A 100 -5.28 -8.06 -1.13
N ALA A 101 -6.26 -7.15 -1.04
CA ALA A 101 -7.08 -6.83 -2.21
C ALA A 101 -6.27 -6.09 -3.28
N LEU A 102 -6.45 -6.51 -4.52
CA LEU A 102 -5.99 -5.82 -5.72
C LEU A 102 -7.21 -5.47 -6.57
N LEU A 103 -7.39 -4.19 -6.89
CA LEU A 103 -8.52 -3.72 -7.66
C LEU A 103 -8.12 -3.55 -9.13
N LEU A 104 -9.04 -3.92 -10.00
CA LEU A 104 -8.97 -3.56 -11.41
C LEU A 104 -9.77 -2.27 -11.63
N ASP A 105 -9.38 -1.51 -12.65
CA ASP A 105 -10.18 -0.39 -13.12
C ASP A 105 -11.43 -0.89 -13.91
N PRO A 106 -12.34 0.01 -14.35
CA PRO A 106 -13.51 -0.38 -15.12
C PRO A 106 -13.20 -1.08 -16.45
N ASP A 107 -12.03 -0.82 -17.02
CA ASP A 107 -11.60 -1.41 -18.29
C ASP A 107 -10.92 -2.78 -18.10
N GLY A 108 -10.73 -3.21 -16.85
CA GLY A 108 -10.15 -4.51 -16.50
C GLY A 108 -8.64 -4.52 -16.31
N PHE A 109 -7.98 -3.36 -16.35
CA PHE A 109 -6.56 -3.22 -16.04
C PHE A 109 -6.32 -3.14 -14.54
N VAL A 110 -5.18 -3.61 -14.08
CA VAL A 110 -4.74 -3.46 -12.69
C VAL A 110 -4.66 -1.99 -12.34
N ALA A 111 -5.27 -1.62 -11.22
CA ALA A 111 -5.23 -0.28 -10.67
C ALA A 111 -4.28 -0.22 -9.46
N GLU A 112 -4.79 -0.48 -8.28
CA GLU A 112 -4.04 -0.38 -7.03
C GLU A 112 -4.63 -1.33 -5.97
N GLY A 113 -3.93 -1.53 -4.87
CA GLY A 113 -4.49 -2.19 -3.70
C GLY A 113 -5.38 -1.25 -2.89
N SER A 114 -5.88 -1.74 -1.76
CA SER A 114 -6.81 -0.95 -0.93
C SER A 114 -6.15 0.21 -0.19
N GLY A 115 -4.82 0.24 -0.10
CA GLY A 115 -4.04 1.28 0.60
C GLY A 115 -2.63 1.48 0.06
N ASP A 116 -2.32 0.90 -1.07
CA ASP A 116 -0.99 0.77 -1.65
C ASP A 116 -1.04 0.82 -3.18
N ASN A 117 0.10 1.15 -3.81
CA ASN A 117 0.27 1.09 -5.26
C ASN A 117 0.96 -0.21 -5.65
N PHE A 118 0.66 -0.70 -6.84
CA PHE A 118 1.10 -1.99 -7.35
C PHE A 118 2.16 -1.87 -8.43
N PHE A 119 3.13 -2.78 -8.42
CA PHE A 119 4.21 -2.87 -9.39
C PHE A 119 4.47 -4.31 -9.77
N ILE A 120 4.86 -4.54 -11.02
CA ILE A 120 5.46 -5.78 -11.50
C ILE A 120 6.85 -5.50 -12.06
N ILE A 121 7.66 -6.54 -12.14
CA ILE A 121 8.95 -6.53 -12.82
C ILE A 121 8.92 -7.62 -13.87
N LYS A 122 9.25 -7.25 -15.10
CA LYS A 122 9.34 -8.18 -16.22
C LYS A 122 10.57 -7.86 -17.08
N ASP A 123 11.39 -8.86 -17.30
CA ASP A 123 12.62 -8.75 -18.10
C ASP A 123 13.51 -7.57 -17.64
N GLY A 124 13.62 -7.38 -16.32
CA GLY A 124 14.39 -6.31 -15.70
C GLY A 124 13.75 -4.92 -15.74
N VAL A 125 12.55 -4.76 -16.28
CA VAL A 125 11.80 -3.50 -16.33
C VAL A 125 10.78 -3.45 -15.21
N ILE A 126 10.79 -2.38 -14.42
CA ILE A 126 9.78 -2.09 -13.41
C ILE A 126 8.59 -1.44 -14.10
N ILE A 127 7.39 -1.97 -13.88
CA ILE A 127 6.16 -1.51 -14.54
C ILE A 127 5.10 -1.27 -13.47
N THR A 128 4.42 -0.13 -13.54
CA THR A 128 3.32 0.23 -12.64
C THR A 128 2.13 0.74 -13.44
N PRO A 129 0.90 0.59 -12.93
CA PRO A 129 -0.28 1.10 -13.60
C PRO A 129 -0.19 2.58 -13.95
N GLU A 130 -0.77 2.93 -15.10
CA GLU A 130 -0.95 4.31 -15.53
C GLU A 130 -1.74 5.11 -14.46
N PRO A 131 -1.36 6.37 -14.16
CA PRO A 131 -1.84 7.09 -12.97
C PRO A 131 -3.26 7.68 -13.10
N ARG A 132 -4.05 7.29 -14.10
CA ARG A 132 -5.39 7.84 -14.36
C ARG A 132 -6.39 7.47 -13.26
N ASN A 133 -6.44 6.20 -12.88
CA ASN A 133 -7.44 5.64 -11.96
C ASN A 133 -6.86 5.19 -10.62
N ILE A 134 -5.71 5.74 -10.21
CA ILE A 134 -5.03 5.39 -8.97
C ILE A 134 -4.63 6.62 -8.16
N LEU A 135 -4.39 6.44 -6.87
CA LEU A 135 -3.72 7.44 -6.06
C LEU A 135 -2.26 7.57 -6.51
N ARG A 136 -1.81 8.79 -6.78
CA ARG A 136 -0.40 9.09 -7.04
C ARG A 136 0.39 9.10 -5.73
N GLY A 137 0.72 7.89 -5.25
CA GLY A 137 1.40 7.71 -3.97
C GLY A 137 2.79 8.34 -3.94
N ILE A 138 3.18 8.92 -2.80
CA ILE A 138 4.54 9.45 -2.59
C ILE A 138 5.55 8.31 -2.64
N SER A 139 5.25 7.18 -1.99
CA SER A 139 6.08 5.97 -2.07
C SER A 139 6.19 5.44 -3.50
N ARG A 140 5.09 5.51 -4.29
CA ARG A 140 5.12 5.17 -5.71
C ARG A 140 6.08 6.08 -6.48
N ALA A 141 6.02 7.39 -6.26
CA ALA A 141 6.93 8.34 -6.91
C ALA A 141 8.39 8.05 -6.55
N TYR A 142 8.65 7.72 -5.29
CA TYR A 142 10.00 7.39 -4.82
C TYR A 142 10.59 6.13 -5.48
N ILE A 143 9.76 5.16 -5.90
CA ILE A 143 10.25 4.01 -6.70
C ILE A 143 10.88 4.47 -8.02
N PHE A 144 10.35 5.49 -8.68
CA PHE A 144 10.96 6.04 -9.90
C PHE A 144 12.33 6.67 -9.62
N GLU A 145 12.45 7.42 -8.52
CA GLU A 145 13.73 8.02 -8.09
C GLU A 145 14.77 6.94 -7.75
N LEU A 146 14.37 5.89 -7.03
CA LEU A 146 15.23 4.75 -6.73
C LEU A 146 15.66 4.00 -8.00
N ALA A 147 14.73 3.78 -8.93
CA ALA A 147 15.02 3.12 -10.19
C ALA A 147 16.02 3.94 -11.02
N GLU A 148 15.84 5.26 -11.12
CA GLU A 148 16.79 6.15 -11.79
C GLU A 148 18.18 6.08 -11.16
N HIS A 149 18.26 6.17 -9.83
CA HIS A 149 19.51 6.07 -9.08
C HIS A 149 20.26 4.74 -9.34
N LEU A 150 19.51 3.66 -9.49
CA LEU A 150 20.02 2.30 -9.73
C LEU A 150 20.21 1.98 -11.22
N ASN A 151 19.97 2.93 -12.12
CA ASN A 151 19.96 2.73 -13.58
C ASN A 151 19.00 1.60 -14.03
N LEU A 152 17.87 1.45 -13.34
CA LEU A 152 16.80 0.52 -13.70
C LEU A 152 15.72 1.26 -14.48
N LYS A 153 15.17 0.60 -15.49
CA LYS A 153 14.05 1.16 -16.24
C LYS A 153 12.76 1.00 -15.45
N CYS A 154 12.05 2.12 -15.21
CA CYS A 154 10.73 2.14 -14.59
C CYS A 154 9.75 2.88 -15.50
N ILE A 155 8.59 2.26 -15.79
CA ILE A 155 7.59 2.81 -16.72
C ILE A 155 6.17 2.69 -16.17
N GLU A 156 5.32 3.58 -16.64
CA GLU A 156 3.86 3.51 -16.48
C GLU A 156 3.25 2.84 -17.70
N LYS A 157 2.40 1.84 -17.48
CA LYS A 157 1.73 1.08 -18.54
C LYS A 157 0.45 0.44 -17.99
N ASN A 158 -0.56 0.27 -18.83
CA ASN A 158 -1.68 -0.60 -18.49
C ASN A 158 -1.17 -2.02 -18.28
N ILE A 159 -1.57 -2.64 -17.19
CA ILE A 159 -1.19 -3.99 -16.76
C ILE A 159 -2.45 -4.85 -16.74
N GLU A 160 -2.45 -5.94 -17.50
CA GLU A 160 -3.51 -6.93 -17.42
C GLU A 160 -3.25 -7.93 -16.29
N PRO A 161 -4.27 -8.59 -15.72
CA PRO A 161 -4.04 -9.68 -14.77
C PRO A 161 -3.09 -10.76 -15.29
N TYR A 162 -3.12 -11.02 -16.59
CA TYR A 162 -2.18 -11.94 -17.25
C TYR A 162 -0.72 -11.49 -17.14
N ASP A 163 -0.45 -10.19 -17.32
CA ASP A 163 0.91 -9.64 -17.17
C ASP A 163 1.45 -9.87 -15.76
N VAL A 164 0.58 -9.80 -14.73
CA VAL A 164 0.96 -10.07 -13.34
C VAL A 164 1.33 -11.53 -13.14
N MET A 165 0.54 -12.47 -13.72
CA MET A 165 0.83 -13.91 -13.65
C MET A 165 2.15 -14.28 -14.33
N MET A 166 2.53 -13.53 -15.37
CA MET A 166 3.75 -13.75 -16.16
C MET A 166 4.93 -12.90 -15.69
N ALA A 167 4.77 -12.12 -14.63
CA ALA A 167 5.83 -11.28 -14.08
C ALA A 167 6.93 -12.13 -13.42
N ASP A 168 8.15 -11.57 -13.40
CA ASP A 168 9.29 -12.19 -12.71
C ASP A 168 9.26 -11.86 -11.22
N GLU A 169 8.82 -10.64 -10.86
CA GLU A 169 8.61 -10.17 -9.51
C GLU A 169 7.39 -9.23 -9.46
N ALA A 170 6.80 -9.09 -8.26
CA ALA A 170 5.81 -8.05 -8.01
C ALA A 170 5.95 -7.51 -6.57
N PHE A 171 5.51 -6.27 -6.35
CA PHE A 171 5.48 -5.66 -5.02
C PHE A 171 4.40 -4.61 -4.89
N MET A 172 4.02 -4.33 -3.66
CA MET A 172 3.18 -3.20 -3.28
C MET A 172 3.98 -2.17 -2.48
N THR A 173 3.60 -0.88 -2.59
CA THR A 173 4.28 0.20 -1.88
C THR A 173 3.29 1.16 -1.24
N ALA A 174 3.57 1.52 0.02
CA ALA A 174 2.84 2.53 0.77
C ALA A 174 3.74 3.15 1.84
N THR A 175 3.35 4.33 2.33
CA THR A 175 4.12 5.08 3.33
C THR A 175 4.51 4.26 4.57
N PRO A 176 3.62 3.43 5.19
CA PRO A 176 3.99 2.79 6.46
C PRO A 176 5.03 1.68 6.34
N PHE A 177 5.07 0.94 5.23
CA PHE A 177 5.91 -0.24 5.07
C PHE A 177 6.91 -0.16 3.92
N CYS A 178 6.99 1.00 3.26
CA CYS A 178 7.83 1.24 2.08
C CYS A 178 7.47 0.32 0.92
N MET A 179 7.96 -0.92 0.94
CA MET A 179 7.69 -1.95 -0.08
C MET A 179 7.46 -3.30 0.59
N ILE A 180 6.52 -4.09 0.08
CA ILE A 180 6.31 -5.49 0.46
C ILE A 180 6.20 -6.33 -0.81
N PRO A 181 6.88 -7.49 -0.90
CA PRO A 181 6.81 -8.35 -2.07
C PRO A 181 5.42 -8.96 -2.23
N VAL A 182 4.95 -9.06 -3.46
CA VAL A 182 3.78 -9.84 -3.84
C VAL A 182 4.28 -11.12 -4.51
N THR A 183 4.04 -12.25 -3.88
CA THR A 183 4.56 -13.55 -4.30
C THR A 183 3.51 -14.40 -4.99
N GLN A 184 2.24 -14.01 -4.85
CA GLN A 184 1.12 -14.71 -5.47
C GLN A 184 0.06 -13.73 -5.98
N ILE A 185 -0.68 -14.15 -6.99
CA ILE A 185 -1.91 -13.53 -7.47
C ILE A 185 -3.01 -14.58 -7.54
N ASN A 186 -4.12 -14.37 -6.85
CA ASN A 186 -5.21 -15.35 -6.75
C ASN A 186 -4.70 -16.75 -6.42
N GLY A 187 -3.75 -16.88 -5.50
CA GLY A 187 -3.13 -18.13 -5.09
C GLY A 187 -2.14 -18.74 -6.09
N GLN A 188 -1.92 -18.13 -7.24
CA GLN A 188 -0.91 -18.58 -8.23
C GLN A 188 0.41 -17.86 -7.97
N ASN A 189 1.51 -18.59 -8.01
CA ASN A 189 2.84 -18.04 -7.79
C ASN A 189 3.23 -17.06 -8.90
N ILE A 190 3.87 -15.96 -8.50
CA ILE A 190 4.54 -14.99 -9.37
C ILE A 190 6.05 -15.28 -9.31
N GLY A 191 6.67 -15.48 -10.47
CA GLY A 191 8.08 -15.81 -10.56
C GLY A 191 8.47 -17.00 -9.67
N GLU A 192 9.46 -16.81 -8.81
CA GLU A 192 9.93 -17.82 -7.85
C GLU A 192 9.16 -17.82 -6.50
N ALA A 193 8.05 -17.10 -6.41
CA ALA A 193 7.22 -16.96 -5.19
C ALA A 193 8.01 -16.49 -3.95
N LYS A 194 8.96 -15.59 -4.13
CA LYS A 194 9.79 -15.02 -3.07
C LYS A 194 10.16 -13.57 -3.40
N LEU A 195 10.74 -12.86 -2.44
CA LEU A 195 11.31 -11.53 -2.65
C LEU A 195 12.41 -11.62 -3.73
N GLY A 196 12.14 -11.02 -4.88
CA GLY A 196 13.03 -11.05 -6.02
C GLY A 196 14.23 -10.09 -5.91
N PRO A 197 15.25 -10.25 -6.77
CA PRO A 197 16.49 -9.50 -6.66
C PRO A 197 16.32 -8.00 -6.92
N ILE A 198 15.47 -7.58 -7.85
CA ILE A 198 15.26 -6.16 -8.14
C ILE A 198 14.46 -5.49 -7.03
N THR A 199 13.41 -6.14 -6.54
CA THR A 199 12.64 -5.65 -5.38
C THR A 199 13.54 -5.49 -4.15
N ARG A 200 14.42 -6.46 -3.90
CA ARG A 200 15.42 -6.38 -2.82
C ARG A 200 16.37 -5.20 -3.02
N CYS A 201 16.90 -5.02 -4.22
CA CYS A 201 17.82 -3.93 -4.54
C CYS A 201 17.19 -2.55 -4.30
N LEU A 202 15.93 -2.36 -4.71
CA LEU A 202 15.16 -1.14 -4.45
C LEU A 202 14.98 -0.91 -2.93
N LEU A 203 14.60 -1.94 -2.19
CA LEU A 203 14.35 -1.86 -0.75
C LEU A 203 15.65 -1.57 0.02
N ASP A 204 16.75 -2.21 -0.35
CA ASP A 204 18.07 -1.98 0.24
C ASP A 204 18.56 -0.54 -0.05
N GLN A 205 18.33 -0.04 -1.28
CA GLN A 205 18.68 1.34 -1.63
C GLN A 205 17.79 2.35 -0.87
N TRP A 206 16.51 2.04 -0.70
CA TRP A 206 15.62 2.87 0.13
C TRP A 206 16.15 2.97 1.55
N GLY A 207 16.47 1.82 2.18
CA GLY A 207 17.03 1.78 3.53
C GLY A 207 18.31 2.61 3.66
N LYS A 208 19.23 2.51 2.70
CA LYS A 208 20.47 3.33 2.66
C LYS A 208 20.16 4.83 2.61
N ASN A 209 19.19 5.24 1.81
CA ASN A 209 18.85 6.66 1.64
C ASN A 209 18.24 7.29 2.90
N VAL A 210 17.61 6.48 3.75
CA VAL A 210 16.99 6.93 5.01
C VAL A 210 17.78 6.51 6.25
N ASP A 211 18.92 5.87 6.06
CA ASP A 211 19.80 5.34 7.12
C ASP A 211 19.09 4.39 8.11
N VAL A 212 18.18 3.55 7.57
CA VAL A 212 17.42 2.56 8.34
C VAL A 212 17.35 1.23 7.58
N ASP A 213 17.71 0.12 8.22
CA ASP A 213 17.35 -1.20 7.73
C ASP A 213 15.84 -1.45 7.98
N ILE A 214 15.04 -1.09 6.99
CA ILE A 214 13.57 -1.10 7.05
C ILE A 214 13.05 -2.50 7.42
N VAL A 215 13.60 -3.54 6.80
CA VAL A 215 13.16 -4.92 7.03
C VAL A 215 13.53 -5.39 8.43
N ALA A 216 14.76 -5.15 8.87
CA ALA A 216 15.22 -5.52 10.20
C ALA A 216 14.43 -4.77 11.28
N GLN A 217 14.15 -3.49 11.09
CA GLN A 217 13.37 -2.67 12.02
C GLN A 217 11.95 -3.24 12.20
N ILE A 218 11.23 -3.50 11.10
CA ILE A 218 9.87 -4.04 11.15
C ILE A 218 9.85 -5.44 11.75
N LYS A 219 10.82 -6.30 11.42
CA LYS A 219 10.97 -7.63 12.03
C LYS A 219 11.33 -7.56 13.53
N LYS A 220 12.11 -6.56 13.96
CA LYS A 220 12.37 -6.30 15.38
C LYS A 220 11.07 -5.95 16.10
N TRP A 221 10.27 -5.05 15.56
CA TRP A 221 8.98 -4.68 16.13
C TRP A 221 7.98 -5.85 16.15
N ASN A 222 7.98 -6.70 15.14
CA ASN A 222 7.15 -7.92 15.14
C ASN A 222 7.45 -8.82 16.32
N LYS A 223 8.72 -8.96 16.71
CA LYS A 223 9.13 -9.77 17.85
C LYS A 223 8.85 -9.11 19.21
N SER A 224 8.96 -7.79 19.28
CA SER A 224 8.87 -7.03 20.54
C SER A 224 7.46 -6.55 20.88
N THR A 225 6.56 -6.44 19.90
CA THR A 225 5.19 -5.96 20.11
C THR A 225 4.29 -7.12 20.53
N PRO A 226 3.71 -7.10 21.75
CA PRO A 226 2.85 -8.19 22.23
C PRO A 226 1.68 -8.45 21.28
N GLY A 227 1.48 -9.71 20.90
CA GLY A 227 0.37 -10.15 20.05
C GLY A 227 0.55 -9.89 18.55
N SER A 228 1.65 -9.27 18.12
CA SER A 228 1.92 -9.03 16.69
C SER A 228 2.12 -10.31 15.90
N ASP A 229 2.60 -11.38 16.55
CA ASP A 229 2.73 -12.72 15.96
C ASP A 229 1.39 -13.42 15.73
N LYS A 230 0.33 -12.96 16.42
CA LYS A 230 -1.06 -13.44 16.27
C LYS A 230 -1.91 -12.54 15.42
N SER A 231 -1.44 -11.33 15.13
CA SER A 231 -2.15 -10.42 14.24
C SER A 231 -2.05 -10.91 12.79
N SER A 232 -3.14 -10.84 12.05
CA SER A 232 -3.07 -11.04 10.60
C SER A 232 -2.15 -9.97 10.02
N PRO A 233 -1.21 -10.34 9.14
CA PRO A 233 -0.42 -9.36 8.40
C PRO A 233 -1.25 -8.57 7.40
N SER A 234 -2.45 -9.04 7.06
CA SER A 234 -3.42 -8.23 6.32
C SER A 234 -3.92 -7.09 7.22
N PRO A 235 -3.89 -5.82 6.76
CA PRO A 235 -4.39 -4.70 7.53
C PRO A 235 -5.91 -4.76 7.76
N TYR A 236 -6.59 -5.71 7.14
CA TYR A 236 -8.03 -5.88 7.20
C TYR A 236 -8.38 -7.35 7.41
N GLN A 237 -8.48 -7.74 8.66
CA GLN A 237 -9.03 -9.03 9.03
C GLN A 237 -10.49 -8.85 9.45
N PHE A 238 -11.37 -9.56 8.78
CA PHE A 238 -12.78 -9.64 9.14
C PHE A 238 -13.02 -11.03 9.74
N SER A 239 -13.16 -11.08 11.04
CA SER A 239 -13.54 -12.30 11.79
C SER A 239 -15.05 -12.41 11.89
#